data_601d14a62bdfea469560ce7f9b1b4b43
#
_entry.id   601d14a62bdfea469560ce7f9b1b4b43
#
_cell.length_a   1.000
_cell.length_b   1.000
_cell.length_c   1.000
_cell.angle_alpha   90.00
_cell.angle_beta   90.00
_cell.angle_gamma   90.00
#
_symmetry.space_group_name_H-M   'P 1'
#
loop_
_entity.id
_entity.type
_entity.pdbx_description
1 polymer ?
#
loop_
_entity_poly.entity_id
_entity_poly.type
_entity_poly.pdbx_seq_one_letter_code
_entity_poly.pdbx_strand_id
1 'polypeptide(L)'
;MRIYPFRALRYNTQKVQLEDVVTQPYDKISPAMQEAYYEKSPYNLIRVILGKRFPADTETENVYSRAAKTLQDWRKEAVLVEEREPALFGYAQRYTVPGTNEVRERRGLICLGHLYDYAEQVVYRHEQTLAKPKSDRLSLFKSTRTYCEQIYMLYSDPSFTVESLVFGNRSGEPTIVADETVTDEYGVVHSVWKVTDPHVLNLLVGALSDKKLIIADGHHRYETSTAYARERAAELGVADSTRQHEHSEKQVGESDESPSNDADMKMGPQLPVPPFPEAAMMMTLVNTDAPGITILPTHRIVYGLKNFSSQAFLDKAAEFFDVSKVEAKAVAAGSDAEGVESAAERLAPLNGTEGVAFLAVMADGTWLLKAKKAAVEGALQHVPPRQRVMDVVQLHALVLEQLLELTPESIRQQENLRYLRSAEDAAAQVARGEADIAFLIKPVTLDQMKEVSLGGEVMPQKSTDFYPKLLSGLAFYALD
;
A
#
# COMPACT_ATOMS: atom_id res chain seq x y z
N MET A 1 -4.11 -3.52 18.50
CA MET A 1 -2.76 -3.53 17.86
C MET A 1 -1.71 -2.93 18.78
N ARG A 2 -0.60 -3.62 19.04
CA ARG A 2 0.53 -3.04 19.80
C ARG A 2 1.39 -2.20 18.85
N ILE A 3 1.71 -0.97 19.25
CA ILE A 3 2.66 -0.10 18.55
C ILE A 3 3.76 0.35 19.50
N TYR A 4 4.87 0.77 18.93
CA TYR A 4 6.05 1.17 19.69
C TYR A 4 6.65 2.46 19.13
N PRO A 5 6.94 3.46 19.99
CA PRO A 5 7.85 4.54 19.65
C PRO A 5 9.26 3.98 19.40
N PHE A 6 10.05 4.62 18.54
CA PHE A 6 11.36 4.11 18.19
C PHE A 6 12.36 5.22 17.86
N ARG A 7 13.63 4.91 17.98
CA ARG A 7 14.72 5.78 17.56
C ARG A 7 14.98 5.54 16.08
N ALA A 8 14.33 6.33 15.24
CA ALA A 8 14.47 6.19 13.80
C ALA A 8 15.86 6.65 13.33
N LEU A 9 16.43 5.97 12.34
CA LEU A 9 17.46 6.58 11.50
C LEU A 9 16.76 7.54 10.53
N ARG A 10 17.33 8.73 10.34
CA ARG A 10 16.79 9.74 9.43
C ARG A 10 17.92 10.39 8.63
N TYR A 11 17.60 10.90 7.46
CA TYR A 11 18.53 11.71 6.71
C TYR A 11 18.87 13.00 7.47
N ASN A 12 20.16 13.33 7.48
CA ASN A 12 20.66 14.58 8.04
C ASN A 12 20.47 15.70 7.01
N THR A 13 19.44 16.51 7.21
CA THR A 13 19.10 17.64 6.30
C THR A 13 20.13 18.74 6.25
N GLN A 14 21.14 18.73 7.13
CA GLN A 14 22.31 19.59 7.01
C GLN A 14 23.31 19.11 5.94
N LYS A 15 23.21 17.84 5.49
CA LYS A 15 24.11 17.23 4.51
C LYS A 15 23.44 16.93 3.17
N VAL A 16 22.14 16.67 3.18
CA VAL A 16 21.40 16.30 1.99
C VAL A 16 20.07 17.04 1.92
N GLN A 17 19.55 17.25 0.71
CA GLN A 17 18.19 17.70 0.50
C GLN A 17 17.28 16.47 0.45
N LEU A 18 16.14 16.48 1.16
CA LEU A 18 15.25 15.33 1.22
C LEU A 18 14.71 14.95 -0.16
N GLU A 19 14.39 15.94 -1.00
CA GLU A 19 13.92 15.74 -2.37
C GLU A 19 14.87 14.88 -3.21
N ASP A 20 16.18 14.94 -2.92
CA ASP A 20 17.20 14.23 -3.69
C ASP A 20 17.44 12.80 -3.24
N VAL A 21 17.00 12.45 -2.03
CA VAL A 21 17.36 11.17 -1.38
C VAL A 21 16.18 10.23 -1.13
N VAL A 22 14.95 10.75 -1.07
CA VAL A 22 13.73 9.95 -0.93
C VAL A 22 13.30 9.33 -2.27
N THR A 23 12.45 8.29 -2.21
CA THR A 23 11.96 7.58 -3.41
C THR A 23 10.52 7.14 -3.24
N GLN A 24 9.89 6.80 -4.36
CA GLN A 24 8.68 5.95 -4.34
C GLN A 24 9.01 4.56 -3.75
N PRO A 25 7.99 3.77 -3.33
CA PRO A 25 8.20 2.37 -2.93
C PRO A 25 8.81 1.55 -4.07
N TYR A 26 9.65 0.58 -3.71
CA TYR A 26 10.45 -0.20 -4.67
C TYR A 26 9.64 -0.82 -5.83
N ASP A 27 8.41 -1.25 -5.56
CA ASP A 27 7.52 -1.90 -6.53
C ASP A 27 6.79 -0.92 -7.48
N LYS A 28 7.01 0.39 -7.29
CA LYS A 28 6.48 1.46 -8.13
C LYS A 28 7.55 2.15 -8.98
N ILE A 29 8.81 1.77 -8.80
CA ILE A 29 9.94 2.38 -9.51
C ILE A 29 10.17 1.66 -10.84
N SER A 30 9.97 2.37 -11.93
CA SER A 30 10.32 1.88 -13.27
C SER A 30 11.84 1.93 -13.51
N PRO A 31 12.36 1.21 -14.52
CA PRO A 31 13.79 1.32 -14.87
C PRO A 31 14.25 2.76 -15.16
N ALA A 32 13.44 3.57 -15.82
CA ALA A 32 13.75 4.98 -16.06
C ALA A 32 13.80 5.81 -14.78
N MET A 33 12.87 5.58 -13.85
CA MET A 33 12.90 6.22 -12.52
C MET A 33 14.12 5.77 -11.71
N GLN A 34 14.50 4.48 -11.78
CA GLN A 34 15.69 3.99 -11.10
C GLN A 34 16.94 4.78 -11.55
N GLU A 35 17.15 4.94 -12.87
CA GLU A 35 18.27 5.72 -13.40
C GLU A 35 18.22 7.17 -12.92
N ALA A 36 17.06 7.83 -13.01
CA ALA A 36 16.88 9.21 -12.56
C ALA A 36 17.22 9.38 -11.06
N TYR A 37 16.79 8.45 -10.20
CA TYR A 37 17.15 8.50 -8.78
C TYR A 37 18.66 8.25 -8.55
N TYR A 38 19.30 7.40 -9.35
CA TYR A 38 20.75 7.19 -9.27
C TYR A 38 21.55 8.44 -9.63
N GLU A 39 21.06 9.23 -10.60
CA GLU A 39 21.67 10.49 -11.04
C GLU A 39 21.43 11.62 -10.05
N LYS A 40 20.29 11.61 -9.34
CA LYS A 40 19.85 12.68 -8.46
C LYS A 40 20.79 12.91 -7.28
N SER A 41 21.24 11.81 -6.62
CA SER A 41 22.16 11.88 -5.49
C SER A 41 22.93 10.57 -5.26
N PRO A 42 24.20 10.63 -4.82
CA PRO A 42 24.91 9.46 -4.33
C PRO A 42 24.31 8.88 -3.05
N TYR A 43 23.48 9.66 -2.35
CA TYR A 43 22.78 9.28 -1.12
C TYR A 43 21.31 8.94 -1.34
N ASN A 44 20.86 8.81 -2.60
CA ASN A 44 19.48 8.44 -2.90
C ASN A 44 19.21 7.00 -2.46
N LEU A 45 18.06 6.81 -1.78
CA LEU A 45 17.63 5.53 -1.19
C LEU A 45 17.50 4.40 -2.22
N ILE A 46 17.34 4.71 -3.50
CA ILE A 46 17.31 3.73 -4.60
C ILE A 46 18.46 2.73 -4.54
N ARG A 47 19.64 3.17 -4.09
CA ARG A 47 20.86 2.34 -3.98
C ARG A 47 20.71 1.22 -2.96
N VAL A 48 19.78 1.37 -2.04
CA VAL A 48 19.47 0.39 -0.99
C VAL A 48 18.26 -0.45 -1.36
N ILE A 49 17.11 0.18 -1.62
CA ILE A 49 15.83 -0.55 -1.77
C ILE A 49 15.66 -1.23 -3.13
N LEU A 50 16.33 -0.70 -4.18
CA LEU A 50 16.28 -1.25 -5.54
C LEU A 50 17.62 -0.97 -6.26
N GLY A 51 18.72 -1.47 -5.70
CA GLY A 51 20.05 -1.33 -6.25
C GLY A 51 20.19 -2.03 -7.60
N LYS A 52 21.18 -1.58 -8.39
CA LYS A 52 21.49 -2.19 -9.69
C LYS A 52 22.10 -3.58 -9.49
N ARG A 53 21.69 -4.53 -10.32
CA ARG A 53 22.29 -5.88 -10.41
C ARG A 53 23.29 -5.91 -11.55
N PHE A 54 24.39 -6.63 -11.37
CA PHE A 54 25.46 -6.73 -12.36
C PHE A 54 25.68 -8.19 -12.75
N PRO A 55 26.10 -8.47 -14.00
CA PRO A 55 26.44 -9.83 -14.42
C PRO A 55 27.56 -10.48 -13.59
N ALA A 56 28.40 -9.66 -12.96
CA ALA A 56 29.50 -10.10 -12.09
C ALA A 56 29.07 -10.35 -10.63
N ASP A 57 27.79 -10.20 -10.28
CA ASP A 57 27.29 -10.44 -8.92
C ASP A 57 27.50 -11.91 -8.54
N THR A 58 28.00 -12.12 -7.32
CA THR A 58 28.26 -13.44 -6.71
C THR A 58 27.37 -13.65 -5.47
N GLU A 59 27.51 -14.78 -4.81
CA GLU A 59 26.81 -15.02 -3.54
C GLU A 59 27.21 -14.04 -2.42
N THR A 60 28.46 -13.59 -2.41
CA THR A 60 28.99 -12.70 -1.37
C THR A 60 29.05 -11.23 -1.79
N GLU A 61 29.25 -10.95 -3.08
CA GLU A 61 29.29 -9.59 -3.64
C GLU A 61 28.11 -9.41 -4.59
N ASN A 62 27.02 -8.83 -4.12
CA ASN A 62 25.77 -8.70 -4.86
C ASN A 62 25.02 -7.42 -4.46
N VAL A 63 23.83 -7.25 -5.01
CA VAL A 63 22.99 -6.09 -4.74
C VAL A 63 22.69 -5.89 -3.24
N TYR A 64 22.55 -6.97 -2.48
CA TYR A 64 22.21 -6.89 -1.05
C TYR A 64 23.41 -6.53 -0.19
N SER A 65 24.59 -7.11 -0.46
CA SER A 65 25.83 -6.76 0.24
C SER A 65 26.24 -5.31 -0.04
N ARG A 66 26.01 -4.82 -1.27
CA ARG A 66 26.20 -3.41 -1.63
C ARG A 66 25.23 -2.49 -0.87
N ALA A 67 23.95 -2.88 -0.75
CA ALA A 67 22.95 -2.12 0.03
C ALA A 67 23.35 -2.01 1.51
N ALA A 68 23.79 -3.12 2.11
CA ALA A 68 24.26 -3.13 3.50
C ALA A 68 25.47 -2.22 3.70
N LYS A 69 26.47 -2.31 2.82
CA LYS A 69 27.63 -1.43 2.84
C LYS A 69 27.23 0.04 2.70
N THR A 70 26.35 0.34 1.78
CA THR A 70 25.86 1.72 1.55
C THR A 70 25.24 2.31 2.81
N LEU A 71 24.35 1.59 3.51
CA LEU A 71 23.76 2.05 4.77
C LEU A 71 24.83 2.26 5.87
N GLN A 72 25.79 1.35 5.98
CA GLN A 72 26.88 1.49 6.95
C GLN A 72 27.75 2.74 6.67
N ASP A 73 28.06 2.97 5.39
CA ASP A 73 28.86 4.12 4.99
C ASP A 73 28.08 5.44 5.27
N TRP A 74 26.78 5.49 4.94
CA TRP A 74 25.93 6.66 5.24
C TRP A 74 25.80 6.95 6.73
N ARG A 75 25.77 5.92 7.58
CA ARG A 75 25.80 6.09 9.05
C ARG A 75 27.17 6.64 9.49
N LYS A 76 28.29 6.09 9.02
CA LYS A 76 29.67 6.56 9.33
C LYS A 76 29.89 8.00 8.90
N GLU A 77 29.36 8.37 7.74
CA GLU A 77 29.44 9.73 7.20
C GLU A 77 28.43 10.69 7.86
N ALA A 78 27.61 10.21 8.78
CA ALA A 78 26.51 10.95 9.40
C ALA A 78 25.55 11.59 8.38
N VAL A 79 25.36 10.93 7.23
CA VAL A 79 24.27 11.20 6.27
C VAL A 79 22.96 10.64 6.80
N LEU A 80 23.02 9.44 7.41
CA LEU A 80 21.95 8.92 8.25
C LEU A 80 22.35 9.07 9.72
N VAL A 81 21.45 9.64 10.52
CA VAL A 81 21.63 9.84 11.95
C VAL A 81 20.48 9.23 12.71
N GLU A 82 20.79 8.63 13.86
CA GLU A 82 19.77 8.08 14.74
C GLU A 82 19.18 9.17 15.63
N GLU A 83 17.86 9.15 15.79
CA GLU A 83 17.16 10.04 16.72
C GLU A 83 17.61 9.77 18.17
N ARG A 84 17.76 10.82 18.96
CA ARG A 84 18.25 10.72 20.35
C ARG A 84 17.26 10.03 21.27
N GLU A 85 15.96 10.23 21.01
CA GLU A 85 14.85 9.78 21.84
C GLU A 85 13.87 8.96 21.00
N PRO A 86 13.17 7.96 21.57
CA PRO A 86 12.08 7.29 20.90
C PRO A 86 10.99 8.27 20.50
N ALA A 87 10.47 8.14 19.29
CA ALA A 87 9.44 9.00 18.74
C ALA A 87 8.40 8.19 17.97
N LEU A 88 7.22 8.77 17.81
CA LEU A 88 6.28 8.49 16.75
C LEU A 88 6.27 9.69 15.80
N PHE A 89 5.90 9.45 14.52
CA PHE A 89 5.93 10.56 13.57
C PHE A 89 4.56 10.73 12.93
N GLY A 90 3.96 11.92 13.09
CA GLY A 90 2.85 12.34 12.25
C GLY A 90 3.31 12.42 10.81
N TYR A 91 2.45 12.01 9.88
CA TYR A 91 2.75 12.04 8.46
C TYR A 91 1.51 12.47 7.68
N ALA A 92 1.62 13.54 6.93
CA ALA A 92 0.56 13.99 6.04
C ALA A 92 1.02 14.01 4.57
N GLN A 93 0.09 13.74 3.68
CA GLN A 93 0.27 13.81 2.24
C GLN A 93 -0.83 14.68 1.65
N ARG A 94 -0.45 15.86 1.11
CA ARG A 94 -1.35 16.76 0.39
C ARG A 94 -1.13 16.58 -1.11
N TYR A 95 -2.19 16.29 -1.84
CA TYR A 95 -2.11 15.90 -3.24
C TYR A 95 -3.38 16.28 -4.02
N THR A 96 -3.23 16.44 -5.33
CA THR A 96 -4.36 16.53 -6.25
C THR A 96 -4.77 15.12 -6.69
N VAL A 97 -6.07 14.81 -6.63
CA VAL A 97 -6.60 13.52 -7.11
C VAL A 97 -6.37 13.43 -8.62
N PRO A 98 -5.67 12.40 -9.13
CA PRO A 98 -5.38 12.26 -10.54
C PRO A 98 -6.63 12.37 -11.43
N GLY A 99 -6.52 13.14 -12.51
CA GLY A 99 -7.63 13.39 -13.44
C GLY A 99 -8.69 14.38 -12.94
N THR A 100 -8.44 15.06 -11.82
CA THR A 100 -9.33 16.07 -11.24
C THR A 100 -8.55 17.30 -10.76
N ASN A 101 -9.28 18.34 -10.32
CA ASN A 101 -8.70 19.50 -9.61
C ASN A 101 -8.92 19.41 -8.09
N GLU A 102 -9.41 18.27 -7.59
CA GLU A 102 -9.68 18.08 -6.17
C GLU A 102 -8.39 17.88 -5.39
N VAL A 103 -8.14 18.76 -4.42
CA VAL A 103 -7.01 18.62 -3.49
C VAL A 103 -7.48 17.90 -2.24
N ARG A 104 -6.73 16.88 -1.83
CA ARG A 104 -6.97 16.12 -0.59
C ARG A 104 -5.72 16.11 0.28
N GLU A 105 -5.94 15.93 1.58
CA GLU A 105 -4.87 15.67 2.55
C GLU A 105 -5.20 14.39 3.32
N ARG A 106 -4.26 13.44 3.30
CA ARG A 106 -4.32 12.21 4.07
C ARG A 106 -3.32 12.28 5.21
N ARG A 107 -3.78 11.97 6.42
CA ARG A 107 -2.96 11.96 7.64
C ARG A 107 -2.77 10.55 8.16
N GLY A 108 -1.63 10.30 8.77
CA GLY A 108 -1.30 9.03 9.38
C GLY A 108 -0.21 9.17 10.44
N LEU A 109 0.12 8.05 11.07
CA LEU A 109 1.11 7.93 12.12
C LEU A 109 2.15 6.88 11.73
N ILE A 110 3.43 7.28 11.61
CA ILE A 110 4.54 6.36 11.45
C ILE A 110 4.93 5.84 12.83
N CYS A 111 4.94 4.52 12.98
CA CYS A 111 5.31 3.82 14.21
C CYS A 111 5.98 2.48 13.88
N LEU A 112 6.51 1.80 14.89
CA LEU A 112 6.71 0.36 14.78
C LEU A 112 5.41 -0.33 15.17
N GLY A 113 4.92 -1.19 14.30
CA GLY A 113 3.78 -2.04 14.58
C GLY A 113 4.24 -3.47 14.86
N HIS A 114 3.69 -4.08 15.91
CA HIS A 114 3.96 -5.48 16.22
C HIS A 114 3.50 -6.38 15.07
N LEU A 115 4.27 -7.40 14.75
CA LEU A 115 3.93 -8.36 13.71
C LEU A 115 3.05 -9.47 14.28
N TYR A 116 1.90 -9.70 13.65
CA TYR A 116 0.90 -10.70 14.01
C TYR A 116 0.72 -11.72 12.90
N ASP A 117 0.40 -12.95 13.27
CA ASP A 117 -0.15 -13.89 12.31
C ASP A 117 -1.58 -13.45 11.90
N TYR A 118 -1.96 -13.70 10.65
CA TYR A 118 -3.34 -13.41 10.22
C TYR A 118 -4.40 -14.18 11.02
N ALA A 119 -4.05 -15.37 11.52
CA ALA A 119 -4.92 -16.17 12.38
C ALA A 119 -5.28 -15.47 13.70
N GLU A 120 -4.47 -14.51 14.16
CA GLU A 120 -4.75 -13.73 15.39
C GLU A 120 -5.82 -12.65 15.18
N GLN A 121 -6.24 -12.40 13.94
CA GLN A 121 -7.29 -11.44 13.60
C GLN A 121 -7.06 -10.00 14.13
N VAL A 122 -5.80 -9.61 14.24
CA VAL A 122 -5.38 -8.22 14.52
C VAL A 122 -5.05 -7.49 13.23
N VAL A 123 -4.35 -8.16 12.32
CA VAL A 123 -3.99 -7.64 11.00
C VAL A 123 -4.67 -8.45 9.92
N TYR A 124 -5.29 -7.75 8.98
CA TYR A 124 -6.06 -8.34 7.87
C TYR A 124 -5.43 -7.97 6.54
N ARG A 125 -5.46 -8.89 5.61
CA ARG A 125 -5.07 -8.68 4.20
C ARG A 125 -6.31 -8.60 3.33
N HIS A 126 -6.19 -7.96 2.17
CA HIS A 126 -7.24 -7.93 1.16
C HIS A 126 -6.79 -8.44 -0.21
N GLU A 127 -5.52 -8.74 -0.38
CA GLU A 127 -4.94 -9.31 -1.62
C GLU A 127 -4.06 -10.54 -1.33
N GLN A 128 -3.91 -11.41 -2.33
CA GLN A 128 -2.96 -12.51 -2.31
C GLN A 128 -1.55 -12.02 -2.69
N THR A 129 -0.53 -12.67 -2.14
CA THR A 129 0.88 -12.33 -2.39
C THR A 129 1.58 -13.37 -3.26
N LEU A 130 2.64 -12.94 -3.96
CA LEU A 130 3.51 -13.79 -4.77
C LEU A 130 4.79 -14.17 -4.02
N ALA A 131 5.36 -15.35 -4.33
CA ALA A 131 6.55 -15.86 -3.65
C ALA A 131 7.84 -15.08 -4.00
N LYS A 132 8.04 -14.73 -5.28
CA LYS A 132 9.29 -14.11 -5.77
C LYS A 132 9.63 -12.76 -5.12
N PRO A 133 8.69 -11.79 -4.97
CA PRO A 133 8.98 -10.54 -4.26
C PRO A 133 9.36 -10.75 -2.79
N LYS A 134 8.83 -11.78 -2.13
CA LYS A 134 9.15 -12.08 -0.72
C LYS A 134 10.60 -12.50 -0.52
N SER A 135 11.13 -13.38 -1.37
CA SER A 135 12.53 -13.84 -1.26
C SER A 135 13.53 -12.71 -1.47
N ASP A 136 13.25 -11.79 -2.40
CA ASP A 136 14.09 -10.62 -2.64
C ASP A 136 14.11 -9.68 -1.41
N ARG A 137 12.95 -9.36 -0.86
CA ARG A 137 12.89 -8.50 0.33
C ARG A 137 13.53 -9.17 1.56
N LEU A 138 13.35 -10.47 1.75
CA LEU A 138 14.00 -11.21 2.85
C LEU A 138 15.53 -11.12 2.77
N SER A 139 16.09 -11.31 1.59
CA SER A 139 17.54 -11.16 1.39
C SER A 139 18.03 -9.75 1.72
N LEU A 140 17.26 -8.74 1.32
CA LEU A 140 17.57 -7.35 1.65
C LEU A 140 17.55 -7.12 3.17
N PHE A 141 16.49 -7.55 3.88
CA PHE A 141 16.35 -7.36 5.34
C PHE A 141 17.47 -8.06 6.11
N LYS A 142 17.81 -9.30 5.73
CA LYS A 142 18.92 -10.05 6.34
C LYS A 142 20.26 -9.35 6.16
N SER A 143 20.52 -8.83 4.97
CA SER A 143 21.80 -8.19 4.65
C SER A 143 21.93 -6.81 5.27
N THR A 144 20.87 -6.00 5.21
CA THR A 144 20.89 -4.60 5.66
C THR A 144 20.62 -4.44 7.15
N ARG A 145 19.94 -5.40 7.79
CA ARG A 145 19.44 -5.28 9.15
C ARG A 145 18.66 -3.97 9.36
N THR A 146 17.90 -3.55 8.34
CA THR A 146 17.20 -2.26 8.37
C THR A 146 15.92 -2.33 7.53
N TYR A 147 14.82 -1.88 8.10
CA TYR A 147 13.60 -1.62 7.35
C TYR A 147 13.61 -0.18 6.83
N CYS A 148 13.65 -0.03 5.51
CA CYS A 148 13.75 1.27 4.83
C CYS A 148 12.42 1.78 4.30
N GLU A 149 11.37 0.97 4.33
CA GLU A 149 10.06 1.25 3.75
C GLU A 149 8.95 0.91 4.74
N GLN A 150 7.91 1.72 4.72
CA GLN A 150 6.76 1.58 5.61
C GLN A 150 5.71 0.67 5.00
N ILE A 151 4.93 -0.03 5.83
CA ILE A 151 3.70 -0.70 5.42
C ILE A 151 2.54 0.26 5.62
N TYR A 152 1.70 0.43 4.62
CA TYR A 152 0.50 1.25 4.72
C TYR A 152 -0.63 0.43 5.35
N MET A 153 -1.09 0.86 6.52
CA MET A 153 -2.13 0.21 7.31
C MET A 153 -3.32 1.13 7.50
N LEU A 154 -4.51 0.55 7.51
CA LEU A 154 -5.77 1.23 7.79
C LEU A 154 -6.36 0.75 9.11
N TYR A 155 -6.91 1.68 9.88
CA TYR A 155 -7.67 1.39 11.11
C TYR A 155 -8.90 2.29 11.18
N SER A 156 -9.84 2.02 12.09
CA SER A 156 -11.01 2.86 12.31
C SER A 156 -10.95 3.49 13.70
N ASP A 157 -11.06 4.81 13.75
CA ASP A 157 -11.20 5.59 14.98
C ASP A 157 -12.10 6.82 14.76
N PRO A 158 -13.43 6.68 14.98
CA PRO A 158 -14.36 7.80 14.86
C PRO A 158 -14.11 8.96 15.84
N SER A 159 -13.25 8.74 16.85
CA SER A 159 -12.86 9.76 17.83
C SER A 159 -11.77 10.70 17.32
N PHE A 160 -11.05 10.31 16.25
CA PHE A 160 -9.95 11.09 15.67
C PHE A 160 -8.84 11.39 16.69
N THR A 161 -8.51 10.41 17.52
CA THR A 161 -7.57 10.59 18.64
C THR A 161 -6.17 10.92 18.13
N VAL A 162 -5.68 10.19 17.12
CA VAL A 162 -4.36 10.43 16.53
C VAL A 162 -4.30 11.80 15.88
N GLU A 163 -5.30 12.16 15.08
CA GLU A 163 -5.38 13.45 14.39
C GLU A 163 -5.35 14.61 15.38
N SER A 164 -6.10 14.50 16.47
CA SER A 164 -6.17 15.53 17.53
C SER A 164 -4.85 15.68 18.27
N LEU A 165 -4.19 14.57 18.63
CA LEU A 165 -2.96 14.59 19.42
C LEU A 165 -1.73 15.03 18.61
N VAL A 166 -1.67 14.62 17.32
CA VAL A 166 -0.48 14.81 16.49
C VAL A 166 -0.54 16.10 15.68
N PHE A 167 -1.71 16.44 15.12
CA PHE A 167 -1.88 17.59 14.23
C PHE A 167 -2.60 18.76 14.89
N GLY A 168 -3.04 18.60 16.12
CA GLY A 168 -3.74 19.62 16.92
C GLY A 168 -5.20 19.81 16.55
N ASN A 169 -5.71 19.10 15.52
CA ASN A 169 -7.12 19.13 15.12
C ASN A 169 -7.54 17.84 14.42
N ARG A 170 -8.86 17.61 14.36
CA ARG A 170 -9.45 16.42 13.71
C ARG A 170 -9.40 16.48 12.18
N SER A 171 -9.51 17.68 11.62
CA SER A 171 -9.53 17.94 10.17
C SER A 171 -9.20 19.40 9.89
N GLY A 172 -8.92 19.74 8.63
CA GLY A 172 -8.51 21.08 8.23
C GLY A 172 -6.99 21.27 8.32
N GLU A 173 -6.49 22.49 8.23
CA GLU A 173 -5.04 22.75 8.29
C GLU A 173 -4.49 22.35 9.68
N PRO A 174 -3.33 21.67 9.74
CA PRO A 174 -2.67 21.36 11.00
C PRO A 174 -2.38 22.65 11.79
N THR A 175 -2.65 22.64 13.10
CA THR A 175 -2.32 23.79 13.96
C THR A 175 -0.89 23.75 14.46
N ILE A 176 -0.20 22.60 14.29
CA ILE A 176 1.21 22.39 14.63
C ILE A 176 2.00 22.41 13.33
N VAL A 177 3.11 23.18 13.31
CA VAL A 177 3.99 23.27 12.14
C VAL A 177 4.76 21.95 11.97
N ALA A 178 4.88 21.47 10.74
CA ALA A 178 5.66 20.28 10.42
C ALA A 178 7.16 20.52 10.67
N ASP A 179 7.84 19.50 11.17
CA ASP A 179 9.31 19.54 11.33
C ASP A 179 10.04 19.47 9.99
N GLU A 180 9.47 18.71 9.03
CA GLU A 180 10.02 18.56 7.69
C GLU A 180 8.91 18.49 6.65
N THR A 181 9.22 18.98 5.46
CA THR A 181 8.33 18.91 4.29
C THR A 181 9.16 18.64 3.04
N VAL A 182 8.66 17.75 2.18
CA VAL A 182 9.27 17.37 0.91
C VAL A 182 8.20 17.20 -0.16
N THR A 183 8.48 17.62 -1.39
CA THR A 183 7.60 17.43 -2.55
C THR A 183 8.20 16.37 -3.45
N ASP A 184 7.40 15.34 -3.79
CA ASP A 184 7.83 14.28 -4.69
C ASP A 184 7.64 14.67 -6.18
N GLU A 185 8.08 13.79 -7.08
CA GLU A 185 8.00 13.98 -8.53
C GLU A 185 6.57 14.03 -9.10
N TYR A 186 5.58 13.63 -8.31
CA TYR A 186 4.15 13.72 -8.68
C TYR A 186 3.47 14.97 -8.12
N GLY A 187 4.25 15.85 -7.46
CA GLY A 187 3.74 17.07 -6.83
C GLY A 187 3.00 16.81 -5.52
N VAL A 188 3.15 15.62 -4.93
CA VAL A 188 2.61 15.32 -3.59
C VAL A 188 3.51 15.97 -2.55
N VAL A 189 2.90 16.75 -1.67
CA VAL A 189 3.60 17.37 -0.52
C VAL A 189 3.49 16.43 0.67
N HIS A 190 4.64 15.98 1.16
CA HIS A 190 4.78 15.11 2.31
C HIS A 190 5.28 15.92 3.49
N SER A 191 4.59 15.89 4.61
CA SER A 191 4.96 16.62 5.82
C SER A 191 5.07 15.66 7.00
N VAL A 192 6.05 15.87 7.86
CA VAL A 192 6.38 15.00 9.00
C VAL A 192 6.42 15.81 10.27
N TRP A 193 5.84 15.28 11.35
CA TRP A 193 5.85 15.82 12.71
C TRP A 193 6.46 14.81 13.66
N LYS A 194 7.51 15.18 14.39
CA LYS A 194 8.13 14.33 15.38
C LYS A 194 7.45 14.50 16.75
N VAL A 195 6.93 13.42 17.30
CA VAL A 195 6.28 13.39 18.62
C VAL A 195 7.17 12.64 19.59
N THR A 196 7.71 13.34 20.60
CA THR A 196 8.62 12.79 21.61
C THR A 196 8.09 12.92 23.04
N ASP A 197 7.03 13.70 23.28
CA ASP A 197 6.45 13.84 24.61
C ASP A 197 5.96 12.48 25.14
N PRO A 198 6.50 11.96 26.24
CA PRO A 198 6.16 10.63 26.75
C PRO A 198 4.68 10.47 27.11
N HIS A 199 4.01 11.54 27.52
CA HIS A 199 2.58 11.51 27.83
C HIS A 199 1.76 11.33 26.54
N VAL A 200 2.04 12.11 25.50
CA VAL A 200 1.41 11.99 24.20
C VAL A 200 1.68 10.62 23.56
N LEU A 201 2.94 10.14 23.65
CA LEU A 201 3.30 8.80 23.16
C LEU A 201 2.47 7.70 23.83
N ASN A 202 2.30 7.73 25.15
CA ASN A 202 1.47 6.76 25.86
C ASN A 202 -0.01 6.86 25.50
N LEU A 203 -0.55 8.07 25.30
CA LEU A 203 -1.92 8.25 24.82
C LEU A 203 -2.13 7.64 23.43
N LEU A 204 -1.18 7.84 22.51
CA LEU A 204 -1.22 7.27 21.15
C LEU A 204 -1.13 5.72 21.19
N VAL A 205 -0.23 5.17 22.00
CA VAL A 205 -0.11 3.72 22.21
C VAL A 205 -1.43 3.14 22.75
N GLY A 206 -2.00 3.80 23.76
CA GLY A 206 -3.29 3.38 24.35
C GLY A 206 -4.44 3.43 23.34
N ALA A 207 -4.56 4.51 22.57
CA ALA A 207 -5.62 4.72 21.58
C ALA A 207 -5.62 3.68 20.44
N LEU A 208 -4.47 3.08 20.16
CA LEU A 208 -4.32 2.09 19.09
C LEU A 208 -4.30 0.63 19.60
N SER A 209 -4.30 0.43 20.90
CA SER A 209 -4.10 -0.90 21.53
C SER A 209 -5.18 -1.93 21.15
N ASP A 210 -6.42 -1.51 20.99
CA ASP A 210 -7.60 -2.33 20.65
C ASP A 210 -7.92 -2.37 19.16
N LYS A 211 -7.22 -1.57 18.34
CA LYS A 211 -7.55 -1.42 16.92
C LYS A 211 -7.13 -2.65 16.11
N LYS A 212 -7.97 -2.99 15.13
CA LYS A 212 -7.67 -3.94 14.05
C LYS A 212 -7.13 -3.18 12.86
N LEU A 213 -6.17 -3.78 12.14
CA LEU A 213 -5.54 -3.16 10.99
C LEU A 213 -5.83 -3.92 9.71
N ILE A 214 -6.00 -3.19 8.61
CA ILE A 214 -6.06 -3.75 7.27
C ILE A 214 -4.83 -3.26 6.50
N ILE A 215 -4.10 -4.15 5.87
CA ILE A 215 -2.98 -3.77 5.00
C ILE A 215 -3.56 -3.09 3.75
N ALA A 216 -3.28 -1.81 3.55
CA ALA A 216 -3.64 -1.09 2.33
C ALA A 216 -2.60 -1.29 1.21
N ASP A 217 -1.32 -1.25 1.57
CA ASP A 217 -0.20 -1.49 0.65
C ASP A 217 0.99 -2.09 1.40
N GLY A 218 1.76 -2.96 0.72
CA GLY A 218 2.93 -3.60 1.32
C GLY A 218 2.69 -5.01 1.85
N HIS A 219 1.70 -5.76 1.36
CA HIS A 219 1.43 -7.15 1.75
C HIS A 219 2.67 -8.04 1.70
N HIS A 220 3.48 -7.96 0.62
CA HIS A 220 4.72 -8.73 0.51
C HIS A 220 5.72 -8.36 1.61
N ARG A 221 5.86 -7.06 1.94
CA ARG A 221 6.74 -6.58 3.02
C ARG A 221 6.28 -7.10 4.36
N TYR A 222 4.97 -7.04 4.65
CA TYR A 222 4.41 -7.56 5.89
C TYR A 222 4.69 -9.06 6.08
N GLU A 223 4.35 -9.88 5.09
CA GLU A 223 4.54 -11.33 5.18
C GLU A 223 6.02 -11.73 5.23
N THR A 224 6.89 -10.98 4.53
CA THR A 224 8.34 -11.18 4.61
C THR A 224 8.87 -10.86 6.00
N SER A 225 8.43 -9.74 6.60
CA SER A 225 8.83 -9.35 7.97
C SER A 225 8.34 -10.35 9.01
N THR A 226 7.10 -10.84 8.87
CA THR A 226 6.56 -11.88 9.75
C THR A 226 7.36 -13.18 9.66
N ALA A 227 7.74 -13.60 8.44
CA ALA A 227 8.60 -14.77 8.25
C ALA A 227 9.99 -14.57 8.86
N TYR A 228 10.58 -13.39 8.67
CA TYR A 228 11.89 -13.04 9.24
C TYR A 228 11.84 -12.98 10.77
N ALA A 229 10.79 -12.40 11.35
CA ALA A 229 10.60 -12.37 12.80
C ALA A 229 10.56 -13.78 13.41
N ARG A 230 9.88 -14.73 12.76
CA ARG A 230 9.83 -16.14 13.21
C ARG A 230 11.20 -16.82 13.15
N GLU A 231 11.93 -16.60 12.07
CA GLU A 231 13.29 -17.10 11.93
C GLU A 231 14.19 -16.56 13.04
N ARG A 232 14.14 -15.26 13.31
CA ARG A 232 14.92 -14.62 14.37
C ARG A 232 14.50 -15.08 15.77
N ALA A 233 13.21 -15.25 16.03
CA ALA A 233 12.73 -15.80 17.31
C ALA A 233 13.31 -17.19 17.57
N ALA A 234 13.34 -18.06 16.54
CA ALA A 234 13.93 -19.39 16.65
C ALA A 234 15.44 -19.35 16.91
N GLU A 235 16.19 -18.47 16.22
CA GLU A 235 17.62 -18.28 16.45
C GLU A 235 17.94 -17.74 17.85
N LEU A 236 17.10 -16.85 18.37
CA LEU A 236 17.26 -16.26 19.70
C LEU A 236 16.77 -17.18 20.84
N GLY A 237 16.07 -18.26 20.50
CA GLY A 237 15.45 -19.16 21.48
C GLY A 237 14.32 -18.50 22.29
N VAL A 238 13.69 -17.46 21.73
CA VAL A 238 12.56 -16.76 22.35
C VAL A 238 11.22 -17.26 21.78
N ALA A 239 10.11 -17.00 22.52
CA ALA A 239 8.80 -17.32 22.02
C ALA A 239 8.48 -16.56 20.73
N ASP A 240 7.82 -17.22 19.78
CA ASP A 240 7.35 -16.61 18.55
C ASP A 240 6.32 -15.53 18.88
N SER A 241 6.73 -14.26 18.82
CA SER A 241 5.89 -13.11 19.15
C SER A 241 4.84 -12.82 18.10
N THR A 242 4.85 -13.52 16.96
CA THR A 242 3.81 -13.44 15.93
C THR A 242 2.62 -14.36 16.24
N ARG A 243 2.63 -15.08 17.37
CA ARG A 243 1.52 -15.87 17.88
C ARG A 243 1.07 -15.29 19.22
N GLN A 244 -0.24 -15.14 19.40
CA GLN A 244 -0.77 -14.80 20.72
C GLN A 244 -0.44 -15.92 21.70
N HIS A 245 0.15 -15.56 22.83
CA HIS A 245 0.05 -16.40 23.99
C HIS A 245 -1.40 -16.33 24.47
N GLU A 246 -2.09 -17.47 24.48
CA GLU A 246 -3.33 -17.64 25.20
C GLU A 246 -3.17 -17.02 26.59
N HIS A 247 -4.15 -16.21 26.96
CA HIS A 247 -4.22 -15.49 28.22
C HIS A 247 -3.61 -16.27 29.37
N SER A 248 -2.46 -15.85 29.87
CA SER A 248 -2.15 -16.10 31.25
C SER A 248 -2.83 -15.00 32.07
N GLU A 249 -4.12 -15.16 32.30
CA GLU A 249 -4.75 -14.68 33.51
C GLU A 249 -4.10 -15.41 34.68
N LYS A 250 -2.92 -15.02 35.09
CA LYS A 250 -2.37 -15.37 36.37
C LYS A 250 -2.92 -14.38 37.37
N GLN A 251 -3.94 -14.86 38.06
CA GLN A 251 -4.24 -14.59 39.45
C GLN A 251 -3.28 -13.59 40.12
N VAL A 252 -3.79 -12.38 40.33
CA VAL A 252 -3.30 -11.54 41.40
C VAL A 252 -3.55 -12.27 42.70
N GLY A 253 -2.53 -12.98 43.19
CA GLY A 253 -2.51 -13.46 44.56
C GLY A 253 -2.39 -12.26 45.47
N GLU A 254 -3.39 -12.07 46.31
CA GLU A 254 -3.31 -11.20 47.46
C GLU A 254 -2.10 -11.62 48.29
N SER A 255 -1.07 -10.81 48.36
CA SER A 255 -0.08 -10.80 49.42
C SER A 255 -0.10 -9.45 50.09
N ASP A 256 -0.66 -9.42 51.29
CA ASP A 256 -0.50 -8.36 52.29
C ASP A 256 0.99 -8.18 52.60
N GLU A 257 1.61 -7.15 52.03
CA GLU A 257 2.80 -6.51 52.59
C GLU A 257 2.77 -5.03 52.21
N SER A 258 2.76 -4.20 53.26
CA SER A 258 2.75 -2.76 53.21
C SER A 258 3.97 -2.21 52.47
N PRO A 259 3.83 -1.25 51.55
CA PRO A 259 4.97 -0.68 50.85
C PRO A 259 5.76 0.28 51.75
N SER A 260 7.04 0.05 51.83
CA SER A 260 8.00 1.05 52.32
C SER A 260 8.13 2.15 51.27
N ASN A 261 7.64 3.32 51.58
CA ASN A 261 7.84 4.56 50.82
C ASN A 261 9.35 4.85 50.68
N ASP A 262 9.78 5.21 49.44
CA ASP A 262 10.73 6.28 49.10
C ASP A 262 11.60 6.04 47.86
N ALA A 263 11.36 5.00 47.04
CA ALA A 263 12.16 4.78 45.82
C ALA A 263 11.39 4.90 44.50
N ASP A 264 10.04 4.89 44.49
CA ASP A 264 9.25 4.72 43.25
C ASP A 264 8.81 6.03 42.55
N MET A 265 9.26 7.20 43.03
CA MET A 265 8.80 8.47 42.45
C MET A 265 9.67 9.04 41.32
N LYS A 266 10.55 8.29 40.67
CA LYS A 266 11.45 8.82 39.61
C LYS A 266 11.43 8.12 38.27
N MET A 267 10.66 7.09 38.08
CA MET A 267 10.49 6.51 36.73
C MET A 267 9.15 6.94 36.17
N GLY A 268 9.19 7.87 35.22
CA GLY A 268 8.03 8.16 34.35
C GLY A 268 7.56 6.89 33.65
N PRO A 269 6.33 6.84 33.10
CA PRO A 269 5.78 5.66 32.46
C PRO A 269 6.74 5.17 31.38
N GLN A 270 7.23 3.93 31.51
CA GLN A 270 8.11 3.32 30.51
C GLN A 270 7.35 3.16 29.21
N LEU A 271 7.94 3.64 28.11
CA LEU A 271 7.41 3.43 26.78
C LEU A 271 7.56 1.95 26.38
N PRO A 272 6.57 1.37 25.71
CA PRO A 272 6.66 -0.02 25.27
C PRO A 272 7.75 -0.17 24.19
N VAL A 273 8.45 -1.31 24.23
CA VAL A 273 9.43 -1.72 23.22
C VAL A 273 9.07 -3.09 22.66
N PRO A 274 9.44 -3.41 21.40
CA PRO A 274 9.26 -4.76 20.88
C PRO A 274 10.08 -5.78 21.67
N PRO A 275 9.63 -7.04 21.82
CA PRO A 275 10.34 -8.07 22.58
C PRO A 275 11.73 -8.42 22.00
N PHE A 276 11.90 -8.24 20.71
CA PHE A 276 13.17 -8.22 19.98
C PHE A 276 12.99 -7.37 18.70
N PRO A 277 14.04 -6.84 18.10
CA PRO A 277 13.89 -5.84 17.03
C PRO A 277 12.99 -6.29 15.87
N GLU A 278 13.18 -7.51 15.37
CA GLU A 278 12.42 -8.05 14.24
C GLU A 278 10.95 -8.39 14.57
N ALA A 279 10.54 -8.37 15.85
CA ALA A 279 9.14 -8.59 16.25
C ALA A 279 8.20 -7.45 15.83
N ALA A 280 8.76 -6.35 15.36
CA ALA A 280 7.99 -5.20 14.88
C ALA A 280 8.52 -4.70 13.53
N MET A 281 7.65 -4.02 12.78
CA MET A 281 8.00 -3.41 11.50
C MET A 281 7.46 -1.99 11.42
N MET A 282 8.14 -1.14 10.66
CA MET A 282 7.72 0.24 10.43
C MET A 282 6.43 0.29 9.61
N MET A 283 5.42 0.97 10.15
CA MET A 283 4.09 1.09 9.57
C MET A 283 3.65 2.55 9.57
N THR A 284 2.85 2.92 8.58
CA THR A 284 2.03 4.15 8.61
C THR A 284 0.58 3.77 8.80
N LEU A 285 0.01 4.18 9.92
CA LEU A 285 -1.37 3.91 10.30
C LEU A 285 -2.24 5.10 9.86
N VAL A 286 -3.28 4.84 9.06
CA VAL A 286 -4.21 5.87 8.56
C VAL A 286 -5.63 5.52 8.98
N ASN A 287 -6.33 6.50 9.54
CA ASN A 287 -7.69 6.34 10.00
C ASN A 287 -8.69 6.35 8.84
N THR A 288 -9.52 5.32 8.71
CA THR A 288 -10.54 5.21 7.65
C THR A 288 -11.71 6.16 7.86
N ASP A 289 -11.89 6.69 9.06
CA ASP A 289 -12.95 7.65 9.36
C ASP A 289 -12.50 9.09 9.07
N ALA A 290 -11.19 9.30 8.85
CA ALA A 290 -10.63 10.59 8.45
C ALA A 290 -10.71 10.78 6.92
N PRO A 291 -10.81 12.04 6.45
CA PRO A 291 -10.79 12.33 5.01
C PRO A 291 -9.43 12.04 4.39
N GLY A 292 -9.38 12.05 3.05
CA GLY A 292 -8.12 12.01 2.30
C GLY A 292 -7.64 10.63 1.87
N ILE A 293 -8.41 9.55 2.04
CA ILE A 293 -8.11 8.27 1.43
C ILE A 293 -8.67 8.27 0.01
N THR A 294 -7.81 7.92 -0.95
CA THR A 294 -8.19 7.75 -2.35
C THR A 294 -7.76 6.38 -2.84
N ILE A 295 -8.70 5.65 -3.44
CA ILE A 295 -8.43 4.40 -4.16
C ILE A 295 -8.69 4.69 -5.63
N LEU A 296 -7.69 4.50 -6.46
CA LEU A 296 -7.80 4.67 -7.91
C LEU A 296 -8.20 3.35 -8.58
N PRO A 297 -8.89 3.41 -9.73
CA PRO A 297 -9.16 2.23 -10.51
C PRO A 297 -7.86 1.64 -11.06
N THR A 298 -7.84 0.33 -11.23
CA THR A 298 -6.79 -0.37 -11.95
C THR A 298 -7.41 -1.05 -13.16
N HIS A 299 -7.22 -0.50 -14.34
CA HIS A 299 -7.76 -1.02 -15.58
C HIS A 299 -7.00 -2.28 -16.02
N ARG A 300 -7.66 -3.18 -16.73
CA ARG A 300 -7.08 -4.44 -17.23
C ARG A 300 -6.94 -4.36 -18.73
N ILE A 301 -5.73 -4.59 -19.22
CA ILE A 301 -5.41 -4.58 -20.64
C ILE A 301 -4.97 -5.99 -21.01
N VAL A 302 -5.73 -6.62 -21.92
CA VAL A 302 -5.46 -7.97 -22.41
C VAL A 302 -4.85 -7.88 -23.79
N TYR A 303 -3.80 -8.65 -24.03
CA TYR A 303 -3.04 -8.66 -25.27
C TYR A 303 -2.59 -10.07 -25.65
N GLY A 304 -2.32 -10.28 -26.92
CA GLY A 304 -1.79 -11.53 -27.45
C GLY A 304 -2.82 -12.67 -27.46
N LEU A 305 -4.10 -12.35 -27.54
CA LEU A 305 -5.17 -13.33 -27.70
C LEU A 305 -5.14 -13.93 -29.10
N LYS A 306 -5.17 -15.26 -29.18
CA LYS A 306 -5.21 -15.94 -30.49
C LYS A 306 -6.61 -15.82 -31.11
N ASN A 307 -6.66 -15.30 -32.35
CA ASN A 307 -7.91 -15.17 -33.12
C ASN A 307 -9.01 -14.37 -32.41
N PHE A 308 -8.64 -13.32 -31.66
CA PHE A 308 -9.60 -12.45 -30.99
C PHE A 308 -10.52 -11.78 -31.98
N SER A 309 -11.83 -11.80 -31.69
CA SER A 309 -12.86 -11.12 -32.45
C SER A 309 -13.79 -10.38 -31.51
N SER A 310 -13.90 -9.06 -31.68
CA SER A 310 -14.79 -8.22 -30.89
C SER A 310 -16.22 -8.71 -30.90
N GLN A 311 -16.75 -9.09 -32.11
CA GLN A 311 -18.13 -9.56 -32.22
C GLN A 311 -18.33 -10.89 -31.47
N ALA A 312 -17.43 -11.86 -31.62
CA ALA A 312 -17.53 -13.14 -30.92
C ALA A 312 -17.43 -12.96 -29.38
N PHE A 313 -16.61 -12.01 -28.91
CA PHE A 313 -16.55 -11.64 -27.50
C PHE A 313 -17.88 -11.05 -27.02
N LEU A 314 -18.45 -10.09 -27.77
CA LEU A 314 -19.70 -9.42 -27.38
C LEU A 314 -20.89 -10.40 -27.36
N ASP A 315 -20.94 -11.34 -28.32
CA ASP A 315 -21.97 -12.38 -28.38
C ASP A 315 -21.92 -13.29 -27.14
N LYS A 316 -20.72 -13.71 -26.73
CA LYS A 316 -20.51 -14.47 -25.49
C LYS A 316 -20.80 -13.62 -24.23
N ALA A 317 -20.38 -12.36 -24.21
CA ALA A 317 -20.58 -11.45 -23.08
C ALA A 317 -22.07 -11.18 -22.82
N ALA A 318 -22.91 -11.22 -23.88
CA ALA A 318 -24.36 -11.04 -23.78
C ALA A 318 -25.05 -12.11 -22.90
N GLU A 319 -24.41 -13.21 -22.58
CA GLU A 319 -24.91 -14.19 -21.61
C GLU A 319 -25.04 -13.60 -20.22
N PHE A 320 -24.00 -12.90 -19.79
CA PHE A 320 -23.85 -12.39 -18.41
C PHE A 320 -24.15 -10.89 -18.28
N PHE A 321 -24.06 -10.14 -19.38
CA PHE A 321 -24.13 -8.68 -19.38
C PHE A 321 -25.14 -8.14 -20.39
N ASP A 322 -25.80 -7.03 -20.04
CA ASP A 322 -26.44 -6.17 -21.01
C ASP A 322 -25.34 -5.37 -21.72
N VAL A 323 -25.22 -5.58 -23.04
CA VAL A 323 -24.17 -4.99 -23.87
C VAL A 323 -24.73 -3.81 -24.65
N SER A 324 -24.14 -2.63 -24.51
CA SER A 324 -24.52 -1.46 -25.29
C SER A 324 -23.29 -0.70 -25.80
N LYS A 325 -23.32 -0.26 -27.05
CA LYS A 325 -22.23 0.55 -27.61
C LYS A 325 -22.27 1.95 -27.03
N VAL A 326 -21.11 2.43 -26.60
CA VAL A 326 -20.92 3.82 -26.15
C VAL A 326 -20.70 4.69 -27.38
N GLU A 327 -21.56 5.66 -27.61
CA GLU A 327 -21.37 6.63 -28.69
C GLU A 327 -20.21 7.57 -28.33
N ALA A 328 -19.23 7.67 -29.22
CA ALA A 328 -18.20 8.69 -29.09
C ALA A 328 -18.87 10.06 -29.21
N LYS A 329 -18.66 10.94 -28.22
CA LYS A 329 -19.09 12.34 -28.36
C LYS A 329 -18.38 12.95 -29.56
N ALA A 330 -19.16 13.47 -30.53
CA ALA A 330 -18.59 14.21 -31.64
C ALA A 330 -17.78 15.40 -31.08
N VAL A 331 -16.47 15.39 -31.33
CA VAL A 331 -15.60 16.53 -31.05
C VAL A 331 -16.12 17.70 -31.88
N ALA A 332 -16.51 18.79 -31.22
CA ALA A 332 -16.97 20.00 -31.90
C ALA A 332 -15.85 20.46 -32.86
N ALA A 333 -16.16 20.51 -34.16
CA ALA A 333 -15.23 20.99 -35.17
C ALA A 333 -14.84 22.44 -34.85
N GLY A 334 -13.58 22.66 -34.41
CA GLY A 334 -13.06 24.01 -34.17
C GLY A 334 -12.05 24.16 -33.03
N SER A 335 -11.64 23.09 -32.32
CA SER A 335 -10.55 23.18 -31.34
C SER A 335 -9.25 22.66 -31.95
N ASP A 336 -8.22 23.50 -32.00
CA ASP A 336 -6.86 23.21 -32.53
C ASP A 336 -6.03 22.25 -31.63
N ALA A 337 -6.68 21.54 -30.70
CA ALA A 337 -6.08 20.43 -29.96
C ALA A 337 -6.71 19.13 -30.48
N GLU A 338 -5.90 18.20 -30.98
CA GLU A 338 -6.34 16.81 -31.25
C GLU A 338 -7.14 16.32 -30.07
N GLY A 339 -8.46 16.14 -30.25
CA GLY A 339 -9.41 15.90 -29.17
C GLY A 339 -9.21 14.52 -28.55
N VAL A 340 -8.22 14.38 -27.67
CA VAL A 340 -8.08 13.21 -26.83
C VAL A 340 -9.13 13.33 -25.73
N GLU A 341 -10.11 12.42 -25.75
CA GLU A 341 -11.14 12.31 -24.72
C GLU A 341 -10.49 12.13 -23.34
N SER A 342 -10.83 12.99 -22.38
CA SER A 342 -10.28 12.93 -21.02
C SER A 342 -10.73 11.66 -20.29
N ALA A 343 -9.98 11.24 -19.24
CA ALA A 343 -10.35 10.09 -18.39
C ALA A 343 -11.77 10.23 -17.84
N ALA A 344 -12.15 11.42 -17.41
CA ALA A 344 -13.47 11.70 -16.85
C ALA A 344 -14.59 11.49 -17.86
N GLU A 345 -14.40 11.95 -19.10
CA GLU A 345 -15.38 11.76 -20.19
C GLU A 345 -15.47 10.29 -20.59
N ARG A 346 -14.34 9.61 -20.70
CA ARG A 346 -14.26 8.20 -21.04
C ARG A 346 -14.92 7.29 -20.01
N LEU A 347 -14.80 7.63 -18.72
CA LEU A 347 -15.42 6.89 -17.62
C LEU A 347 -16.84 7.34 -17.28
N ALA A 348 -17.34 8.43 -17.88
CA ALA A 348 -18.68 8.95 -17.61
C ALA A 348 -19.81 7.91 -17.74
N PRO A 349 -19.80 7.00 -18.76
CA PRO A 349 -20.82 5.94 -18.84
C PRO A 349 -20.83 5.00 -17.65
N LEU A 350 -19.67 4.72 -17.03
CA LEU A 350 -19.57 3.92 -15.81
C LEU A 350 -20.11 4.66 -14.58
N ASN A 351 -19.78 5.93 -14.45
CA ASN A 351 -20.16 6.73 -13.28
C ASN A 351 -21.67 6.91 -13.15
N GLY A 352 -22.41 6.88 -14.28
CA GLY A 352 -23.86 6.93 -14.32
C GLY A 352 -24.55 5.58 -14.19
N THR A 353 -23.81 4.47 -14.07
CA THR A 353 -24.38 3.12 -14.07
C THR A 353 -24.42 2.53 -12.67
N GLU A 354 -25.65 2.19 -12.21
CA GLU A 354 -25.85 1.46 -10.96
C GLU A 354 -25.48 -0.01 -11.10
N GLY A 355 -24.92 -0.60 -10.03
CA GLY A 355 -24.49 -1.99 -9.97
C GLY A 355 -23.14 -2.21 -10.62
N VAL A 356 -22.81 -3.48 -10.90
CA VAL A 356 -21.56 -3.88 -11.53
C VAL A 356 -21.59 -3.58 -13.02
N ALA A 357 -20.62 -2.83 -13.48
CA ALA A 357 -20.43 -2.51 -14.88
C ALA A 357 -18.98 -2.18 -15.20
N PHE A 358 -18.56 -2.41 -16.42
CA PHE A 358 -17.26 -2.00 -16.96
C PHE A 358 -17.34 -1.68 -18.44
N LEU A 359 -16.38 -0.92 -18.93
CA LEU A 359 -16.24 -0.63 -20.35
C LEU A 359 -15.26 -1.60 -20.98
N ALA A 360 -15.63 -2.17 -22.09
CA ALA A 360 -14.77 -2.94 -22.98
C ALA A 360 -14.35 -2.05 -24.15
N VAL A 361 -13.09 -1.66 -24.22
CA VAL A 361 -12.51 -0.87 -25.31
C VAL A 361 -11.80 -1.81 -26.25
N MET A 362 -12.23 -1.84 -27.51
CA MET A 362 -11.68 -2.67 -28.58
C MET A 362 -11.43 -1.81 -29.83
N ALA A 363 -10.74 -2.34 -30.82
CA ALA A 363 -10.34 -1.59 -32.01
C ALA A 363 -11.51 -0.95 -32.78
N ASP A 364 -12.69 -1.56 -32.72
CA ASP A 364 -13.91 -1.13 -33.40
C ASP A 364 -14.89 -0.32 -32.55
N GLY A 365 -14.50 -0.01 -31.29
CA GLY A 365 -15.24 0.89 -30.40
C GLY A 365 -15.20 0.54 -28.92
N THR A 366 -16.08 1.20 -28.17
CA THR A 366 -16.24 1.00 -26.71
C THR A 366 -17.66 0.51 -26.41
N TRP A 367 -17.77 -0.48 -25.54
CA TRP A 367 -19.05 -1.04 -25.10
C TRP A 367 -19.16 -0.99 -23.59
N LEU A 368 -20.34 -0.64 -23.10
CA LEU A 368 -20.71 -0.77 -21.70
C LEU A 368 -21.27 -2.18 -21.48
N LEU A 369 -20.68 -2.90 -20.57
CA LEU A 369 -21.10 -4.21 -20.08
C LEU A 369 -21.70 -4.04 -18.68
N LYS A 370 -23.03 -4.14 -18.56
CA LYS A 370 -23.76 -4.06 -17.30
C LYS A 370 -24.22 -5.45 -16.87
N ALA A 371 -23.88 -5.86 -15.66
CA ALA A 371 -24.15 -7.21 -15.17
C ALA A 371 -25.65 -7.52 -15.07
N LYS A 372 -26.06 -8.65 -15.62
CA LYS A 372 -27.39 -9.26 -15.45
C LYS A 372 -27.41 -10.03 -14.15
N LYS A 373 -28.00 -9.47 -13.10
CA LYS A 373 -27.93 -9.97 -11.72
C LYS A 373 -28.17 -11.48 -11.62
N ALA A 374 -29.26 -11.99 -12.20
CA ALA A 374 -29.61 -13.41 -12.11
C ALA A 374 -28.60 -14.34 -12.79
N ALA A 375 -28.08 -13.95 -13.97
CA ALA A 375 -27.07 -14.74 -14.70
C ALA A 375 -25.74 -14.79 -13.94
N VAL A 376 -25.31 -13.65 -13.42
CA VAL A 376 -24.07 -13.52 -12.65
C VAL A 376 -24.16 -14.28 -11.33
N GLU A 377 -25.26 -14.17 -10.57
CA GLU A 377 -25.46 -14.91 -9.33
C GLU A 377 -25.42 -16.43 -9.57
N GLY A 378 -25.99 -16.91 -10.68
CA GLY A 378 -25.92 -18.30 -11.09
C GLY A 378 -24.49 -18.79 -11.38
N ALA A 379 -23.73 -17.99 -12.12
CA ALA A 379 -22.36 -18.33 -12.52
C ALA A 379 -21.35 -18.25 -11.37
N LEU A 380 -21.54 -17.33 -10.41
CA LEU A 380 -20.61 -17.06 -9.32
C LEU A 380 -20.98 -17.72 -7.98
N GLN A 381 -21.75 -18.81 -7.98
CA GLN A 381 -22.15 -19.49 -6.73
C GLN A 381 -20.95 -19.95 -5.88
N HIS A 382 -19.83 -20.26 -6.50
CA HIS A 382 -18.58 -20.66 -5.87
C HIS A 382 -17.78 -19.49 -5.25
N VAL A 383 -18.12 -18.25 -5.60
CA VAL A 383 -17.48 -17.04 -5.08
C VAL A 383 -18.21 -16.58 -3.80
N PRO A 384 -17.50 -16.13 -2.75
CA PRO A 384 -18.13 -15.61 -1.52
C PRO A 384 -19.12 -14.47 -1.81
N PRO A 385 -20.27 -14.40 -1.13
CA PRO A 385 -21.33 -13.43 -1.45
C PRO A 385 -20.89 -11.96 -1.46
N ARG A 386 -19.99 -11.55 -0.54
CA ARG A 386 -19.46 -10.17 -0.46
C ARG A 386 -18.66 -9.78 -1.71
N GLN A 387 -18.00 -10.74 -2.34
CA GLN A 387 -17.17 -10.51 -3.51
C GLN A 387 -17.99 -10.51 -4.82
N ARG A 388 -19.11 -11.24 -4.89
CA ARG A 388 -19.92 -11.35 -6.11
C ARG A 388 -20.42 -10.03 -6.65
N VAL A 389 -20.58 -9.02 -5.78
CA VAL A 389 -21.07 -7.68 -6.10
C VAL A 389 -19.97 -6.70 -6.48
N MET A 390 -18.74 -7.16 -6.65
CA MET A 390 -17.59 -6.33 -6.99
C MET A 390 -17.25 -6.38 -8.48
N ASP A 391 -17.07 -5.22 -9.10
CA ASP A 391 -16.69 -5.08 -10.51
C ASP A 391 -15.45 -5.92 -10.84
N VAL A 392 -14.42 -5.80 -10.03
CA VAL A 392 -13.14 -6.51 -10.23
C VAL A 392 -13.28 -8.02 -10.16
N VAL A 393 -14.13 -8.55 -9.29
CA VAL A 393 -14.33 -10.01 -9.14
C VAL A 393 -15.10 -10.57 -10.32
N GLN A 394 -16.17 -9.88 -10.73
CA GLN A 394 -16.94 -10.30 -11.91
C GLN A 394 -16.11 -10.20 -13.18
N LEU A 395 -15.29 -9.16 -13.33
CA LEU A 395 -14.38 -9.04 -14.46
C LEU A 395 -13.39 -10.23 -14.50
N HIS A 396 -12.77 -10.58 -13.38
CA HIS A 396 -11.84 -11.70 -13.35
C HIS A 396 -12.53 -13.04 -13.63
N ALA A 397 -13.55 -13.39 -12.85
CA ALA A 397 -14.15 -14.71 -12.89
C ALA A 397 -14.98 -14.96 -14.20
N LEU A 398 -15.73 -13.97 -14.66
CA LEU A 398 -16.58 -14.15 -15.83
C LEU A 398 -15.85 -13.77 -17.12
N VAL A 399 -15.19 -12.59 -17.14
CA VAL A 399 -14.64 -12.10 -18.41
C VAL A 399 -13.27 -12.67 -18.69
N LEU A 400 -12.32 -12.52 -17.77
CA LEU A 400 -10.95 -12.99 -18.02
C LEU A 400 -10.88 -14.52 -18.08
N GLU A 401 -11.49 -15.21 -17.11
CA GLU A 401 -11.39 -16.67 -17.02
C GLU A 401 -12.36 -17.40 -17.93
N GLN A 402 -13.67 -17.03 -17.93
CA GLN A 402 -14.67 -17.78 -18.72
C GLN A 402 -14.77 -17.31 -20.18
N LEU A 403 -14.86 -15.99 -20.43
CA LEU A 403 -15.08 -15.49 -21.80
C LEU A 403 -13.78 -15.42 -22.60
N LEU A 404 -12.66 -14.99 -21.98
CA LEU A 404 -11.34 -14.90 -22.65
C LEU A 404 -10.45 -16.12 -22.40
N GLU A 405 -10.89 -17.08 -21.59
CA GLU A 405 -10.22 -18.36 -21.33
C GLU A 405 -8.80 -18.22 -20.79
N LEU A 406 -8.53 -17.09 -20.08
CA LEU A 406 -7.24 -16.89 -19.41
C LEU A 406 -7.19 -17.78 -18.16
N THR A 407 -6.08 -18.51 -17.99
CA THR A 407 -5.92 -19.36 -16.81
C THR A 407 -5.61 -18.53 -15.56
N PRO A 408 -6.04 -18.95 -14.35
CA PRO A 408 -5.66 -18.27 -13.11
C PRO A 408 -4.15 -18.08 -12.96
N GLU A 409 -3.34 -19.00 -13.50
CA GLU A 409 -1.89 -18.92 -13.48
C GLU A 409 -1.37 -17.83 -14.44
N SER A 410 -1.86 -17.74 -15.68
CA SER A 410 -1.46 -16.68 -16.63
C SER A 410 -1.86 -15.29 -16.12
N ILE A 411 -3.02 -15.18 -15.48
CA ILE A 411 -3.47 -13.93 -14.82
C ILE A 411 -2.50 -13.56 -13.69
N ARG A 412 -2.14 -14.52 -12.84
CA ARG A 412 -1.20 -14.33 -11.72
C ARG A 412 0.19 -13.92 -12.19
N GLN A 413 0.68 -14.52 -13.26
CA GLN A 413 2.00 -14.23 -13.84
C GLN A 413 1.97 -13.02 -14.80
N GLN A 414 0.80 -12.48 -15.11
CA GLN A 414 0.58 -11.35 -16.02
C GLN A 414 1.11 -11.63 -17.44
N GLU A 415 0.94 -12.87 -17.95
CA GLU A 415 1.46 -13.26 -19.25
C GLU A 415 0.74 -12.57 -20.41
N ASN A 416 -0.61 -12.46 -20.33
CA ASN A 416 -1.44 -11.79 -21.34
C ASN A 416 -2.24 -10.62 -20.74
N LEU A 417 -1.83 -10.10 -19.60
CA LEU A 417 -2.56 -9.11 -18.83
C LEU A 417 -1.62 -8.03 -18.29
N ARG A 418 -1.99 -6.77 -18.51
CA ARG A 418 -1.33 -5.60 -17.89
C ARG A 418 -2.33 -4.82 -17.07
N TYR A 419 -1.81 -4.07 -16.11
CA TYR A 419 -2.60 -3.23 -15.22
C TYR A 419 -2.18 -1.77 -15.41
N LEU A 420 -3.15 -0.90 -15.73
CA LEU A 420 -2.92 0.52 -15.90
C LEU A 420 -3.88 1.34 -15.02
N ARG A 421 -3.38 2.48 -14.58
CA ARG A 421 -4.17 3.47 -13.82
C ARG A 421 -4.92 4.42 -14.76
N SER A 422 -4.29 4.81 -15.87
CA SER A 422 -4.84 5.75 -16.85
C SER A 422 -5.77 5.04 -17.83
N ALA A 423 -7.00 5.54 -17.92
CA ALA A 423 -7.98 5.07 -18.91
C ALA A 423 -7.60 5.49 -20.33
N GLU A 424 -6.93 6.65 -20.47
CA GLU A 424 -6.39 7.16 -21.73
C GLU A 424 -5.31 6.23 -22.26
N ASP A 425 -4.31 5.88 -21.44
CA ASP A 425 -3.22 4.99 -21.83
C ASP A 425 -3.75 3.59 -22.18
N ALA A 426 -4.75 3.10 -21.44
CA ALA A 426 -5.39 1.82 -21.71
C ALA A 426 -6.06 1.81 -23.10
N ALA A 427 -6.84 2.85 -23.42
CA ALA A 427 -7.48 3.01 -24.72
C ALA A 427 -6.46 3.24 -25.85
N ALA A 428 -5.41 4.03 -25.59
CA ALA A 428 -4.35 4.29 -26.56
C ALA A 428 -3.58 3.01 -26.96
N GLN A 429 -3.33 2.08 -26.01
CA GLN A 429 -2.70 0.78 -26.34
C GLN A 429 -3.57 -0.05 -27.28
N VAL A 430 -4.89 -0.07 -27.08
CA VAL A 430 -5.81 -0.75 -28.00
C VAL A 430 -5.80 -0.07 -29.39
N ALA A 431 -5.86 1.27 -29.42
CA ALA A 431 -5.85 2.00 -30.68
C ALA A 431 -4.54 1.81 -31.50
N ARG A 432 -3.42 1.58 -30.82
CA ARG A 432 -2.13 1.27 -31.47
C ARG A 432 -1.94 -0.22 -31.82
N GLY A 433 -2.91 -1.08 -31.50
CA GLY A 433 -2.81 -2.52 -31.70
C GLY A 433 -1.82 -3.23 -30.74
N GLU A 434 -1.45 -2.57 -29.64
CA GLU A 434 -0.60 -3.13 -28.58
C GLU A 434 -1.39 -4.02 -27.59
N ALA A 435 -2.71 -3.95 -27.67
CA ALA A 435 -3.66 -4.75 -26.89
C ALA A 435 -4.88 -5.11 -27.73
N ASP A 436 -5.49 -6.25 -27.43
CA ASP A 436 -6.71 -6.74 -28.08
C ASP A 436 -7.96 -6.08 -27.50
N ILE A 437 -7.96 -5.92 -26.17
CA ILE A 437 -9.08 -5.35 -25.42
C ILE A 437 -8.61 -4.72 -24.11
N ALA A 438 -9.20 -3.60 -23.73
CA ALA A 438 -9.01 -2.99 -22.42
C ALA A 438 -10.34 -2.90 -21.67
N PHE A 439 -10.30 -3.29 -20.39
CA PHE A 439 -11.43 -3.16 -19.47
C PHE A 439 -11.21 -2.00 -18.53
N LEU A 440 -12.06 -0.96 -18.68
CA LEU A 440 -12.07 0.16 -17.76
C LEU A 440 -13.11 -0.12 -16.67
N ILE A 441 -12.70 0.00 -15.40
CA ILE A 441 -13.53 -0.34 -14.25
C ILE A 441 -13.59 0.82 -13.26
N LYS A 442 -14.60 0.81 -12.40
CA LYS A 442 -14.67 1.69 -11.22
C LYS A 442 -13.65 1.26 -10.17
N PRO A 443 -13.15 2.17 -9.32
CA PRO A 443 -12.33 1.80 -8.18
C PRO A 443 -13.14 0.97 -7.18
N VAL A 444 -12.48 0.05 -6.49
CA VAL A 444 -13.05 -0.61 -5.31
C VAL A 444 -13.28 0.45 -4.24
N THR A 445 -14.43 0.43 -3.58
CA THR A 445 -14.70 1.37 -2.48
C THR A 445 -14.01 0.93 -1.20
N LEU A 446 -13.77 1.89 -0.30
CA LEU A 446 -13.16 1.60 1.00
C LEU A 446 -14.04 0.62 1.81
N ASP A 447 -15.37 0.77 1.75
CA ASP A 447 -16.30 -0.12 2.45
C ASP A 447 -16.28 -1.54 1.90
N GLN A 448 -16.30 -1.72 0.57
CA GLN A 448 -16.15 -3.05 -0.05
C GLN A 448 -14.84 -3.74 0.40
N MET A 449 -13.74 -2.99 0.39
CA MET A 449 -12.44 -3.51 0.81
C MET A 449 -12.45 -3.90 2.31
N LYS A 450 -13.04 -3.05 3.18
CA LYS A 450 -13.20 -3.34 4.63
C LYS A 450 -14.04 -4.60 4.87
N GLU A 451 -15.19 -4.71 4.20
CA GLU A 451 -16.09 -5.87 4.35
C GLU A 451 -15.43 -7.18 3.96
N VAL A 452 -14.71 -7.22 2.82
CA VAL A 452 -13.99 -8.41 2.35
C VAL A 452 -12.87 -8.75 3.32
N SER A 453 -12.03 -7.77 3.67
CA SER A 453 -10.85 -8.00 4.53
C SER A 453 -11.22 -8.48 5.93
N LEU A 454 -12.15 -7.78 6.60
CA LEU A 454 -12.60 -8.14 7.96
C LEU A 454 -13.41 -9.44 7.98
N GLY A 455 -13.97 -9.83 6.83
CA GLY A 455 -14.57 -11.16 6.61
C GLY A 455 -13.55 -12.29 6.45
N GLY A 456 -12.24 -12.00 6.48
CA GLY A 456 -11.17 -12.97 6.27
C GLY A 456 -11.01 -13.42 4.82
N GLU A 457 -11.61 -12.70 3.88
CA GLU A 457 -11.57 -12.98 2.44
C GLU A 457 -10.50 -12.13 1.73
N VAL A 458 -10.13 -12.51 0.51
CA VAL A 458 -9.16 -11.79 -0.32
C VAL A 458 -9.70 -11.58 -1.72
N MET A 459 -9.44 -10.39 -2.27
CA MET A 459 -9.79 -10.02 -3.64
C MET A 459 -8.72 -10.51 -4.64
N PRO A 460 -9.03 -10.50 -5.95
CA PRO A 460 -8.03 -10.68 -6.99
C PRO A 460 -6.86 -9.70 -6.85
N GLN A 461 -5.71 -10.06 -7.41
CA GLN A 461 -4.54 -9.17 -7.41
C GLN A 461 -4.83 -7.84 -8.09
N LYS A 462 -4.18 -6.77 -7.60
CA LYS A 462 -4.32 -5.41 -8.15
C LYS A 462 -5.76 -4.90 -8.13
N SER A 463 -6.54 -5.30 -7.11
CA SER A 463 -7.91 -4.81 -6.92
C SER A 463 -7.95 -3.38 -6.40
N THR A 464 -6.94 -2.96 -5.65
CA THR A 464 -6.85 -1.62 -5.06
C THR A 464 -5.57 -0.91 -5.49
N ASP A 465 -5.66 0.39 -5.69
CA ASP A 465 -4.49 1.26 -5.89
C ASP A 465 -4.65 2.51 -5.02
N PHE A 466 -4.18 2.40 -3.78
CA PHE A 466 -4.19 3.53 -2.84
C PHE A 466 -3.24 4.62 -3.32
N TYR A 467 -3.76 5.84 -3.47
CA TYR A 467 -3.03 7.01 -3.94
C TYR A 467 -3.06 8.14 -2.88
N PRO A 468 -1.97 8.89 -2.75
CA PRO A 468 -0.63 8.61 -3.25
C PRO A 468 0.03 7.44 -2.52
N LYS A 469 1.15 6.94 -3.04
CA LYS A 469 1.96 5.94 -2.32
C LYS A 469 2.67 6.59 -1.13
N LEU A 470 3.03 5.80 -0.12
CA LEU A 470 3.86 6.30 0.97
C LEU A 470 5.28 6.52 0.46
N LEU A 471 5.87 7.67 0.77
CA LEU A 471 7.23 8.00 0.38
C LEU A 471 8.24 7.21 1.22
N SER A 472 9.23 6.61 0.59
CA SER A 472 10.30 5.88 1.26
C SER A 472 11.47 6.81 1.57
N GLY A 473 12.09 6.66 2.75
CA GLY A 473 13.24 7.45 3.17
C GLY A 473 12.94 8.54 4.21
N LEU A 474 11.69 8.68 4.66
CA LEU A 474 11.34 9.63 5.73
C LEU A 474 11.82 9.15 7.11
N ALA A 475 11.87 7.86 7.32
CA ALA A 475 12.37 7.19 8.51
C ALA A 475 12.87 5.79 8.15
N PHE A 476 13.78 5.25 8.95
CA PHE A 476 14.30 3.89 8.84
C PHE A 476 14.31 3.25 10.22
N TYR A 477 14.10 1.93 10.26
CA TYR A 477 14.21 1.17 11.50
C TYR A 477 15.38 0.20 11.41
N ALA A 478 16.45 0.50 12.16
CA ALA A 478 17.60 -0.38 12.32
C ALA A 478 17.28 -1.51 13.31
N LEU A 479 17.72 -2.73 12.99
CA LEU A 479 17.50 -3.95 13.77
C LEU A 479 18.74 -4.32 14.62
N ASP A 480 19.56 -3.36 14.97
CA ASP A 480 20.77 -3.46 15.80
C ASP A 480 20.59 -2.87 17.19
#